data_9c0d0172b2b51b87f24236d5888d460e
#
_entry.id   9c0d0172b2b51b87f24236d5888d460e
#
_cell.length_a   1.000
_cell.length_b   1.000
_cell.length_c   1.000
_cell.angle_alpha   90.00
_cell.angle_beta   90.00
_cell.angle_gamma   90.00
#
_symmetry.space_group_name_H-M   'P 1'
#
loop_
_entity.id
_entity.type
_entity.pdbx_description
1 polymer ?
#
loop_
_entity_poly.entity_id
_entity_poly.type
_entity_poly.pdbx_seq_one_letter_code
_entity_poly.pdbx_strand_id
1 'polypeptide(L)'
;MNDIISIDETSVSIGLHLSRGRKEIGKRLNKITIDNKVFVKYTLIMAITNKGVLDWILYEKGGSDHCRFIEFLKRFLVNRKKKLVLMDNASCHRNQLVKNYIIQSGNDYLHILPYCHYLNPIEKLFNQLKHYMKKDEPMSYNLIKVSINKSIKNIKLKTFENYFKSSLIKTKDDIIKNKTKYIKKPKIYKS
;
A
#
# COMPACT_ATOMS: atom_id res chain seq x y z
N MET A 1 -18.75 6.89 0.42
CA MET A 1 -17.55 6.03 0.50
C MET A 1 -17.60 4.82 -0.43
N ASN A 2 -18.78 4.36 -0.83
CA ASN A 2 -18.91 3.18 -1.70
C ASN A 2 -18.33 3.37 -3.12
N ASP A 3 -18.00 4.60 -3.50
CA ASP A 3 -17.57 4.95 -4.84
C ASP A 3 -16.07 5.32 -4.91
N ILE A 4 -15.34 5.16 -3.81
CA ILE A 4 -13.89 5.45 -3.76
C ILE A 4 -13.10 4.16 -3.92
N ILE A 5 -12.16 4.17 -4.85
CA ILE A 5 -11.16 3.13 -5.06
C ILE A 5 -9.80 3.72 -4.67
N SER A 6 -9.13 3.16 -3.69
CA SER A 6 -7.78 3.57 -3.30
C SER A 6 -6.79 2.62 -3.95
N ILE A 7 -5.80 3.17 -4.66
CA ILE A 7 -4.77 2.42 -5.39
C ILE A 7 -3.40 2.94 -4.98
N ASP A 8 -2.44 2.03 -4.87
CA ASP A 8 -1.04 2.38 -4.63
C ASP A 8 -0.13 1.18 -4.87
N GLU A 9 1.19 1.43 -4.86
CA GLU A 9 2.22 0.43 -4.94
C GLU A 9 2.99 0.29 -3.65
N THR A 10 3.43 -0.93 -3.40
CA THR A 10 4.38 -1.20 -2.32
C THR A 10 5.38 -2.25 -2.72
N SER A 11 6.59 -2.17 -2.17
CA SER A 11 7.56 -3.24 -2.31
C SER A 11 7.35 -4.33 -1.26
N VAL A 12 7.46 -5.57 -1.70
CA VAL A 12 7.55 -6.75 -0.85
C VAL A 12 8.82 -7.53 -1.21
N SER A 13 9.44 -8.20 -0.25
CA SER A 13 10.71 -8.90 -0.48
C SER A 13 10.69 -10.32 0.07
N ILE A 14 11.49 -11.19 -0.55
CA ILE A 14 11.83 -12.50 0.01
C ILE A 14 12.59 -12.29 1.32
N GLY A 15 12.39 -13.17 2.30
CA GLY A 15 13.05 -13.07 3.60
C GLY A 15 12.53 -11.94 4.49
N LEU A 16 11.35 -11.41 4.20
CA LEU A 16 10.66 -10.47 5.08
C LEU A 16 10.40 -11.16 6.42
N HIS A 17 11.07 -10.74 7.48
CA HIS A 17 10.94 -11.34 8.81
C HIS A 17 10.70 -10.29 9.88
N LEU A 18 10.23 -10.73 11.04
CA LEU A 18 10.05 -9.86 12.20
C LEU A 18 11.43 -9.42 12.72
N SER A 19 11.58 -8.11 12.98
CA SER A 19 12.80 -7.54 13.55
C SER A 19 12.98 -7.85 15.05
N ARG A 20 11.94 -8.39 15.70
CA ARG A 20 11.93 -8.75 17.12
C ARG A 20 11.37 -10.14 17.30
N GLY A 21 11.99 -10.94 18.18
CA GLY A 21 11.52 -12.24 18.60
C GLY A 21 11.55 -12.37 20.10
N ARG A 22 10.93 -13.40 20.65
CA ARG A 22 10.99 -13.75 22.08
C ARG A 22 11.75 -15.04 22.23
N LYS A 23 12.63 -15.10 23.24
CA LYS A 23 13.33 -16.31 23.67
C LYS A 23 13.37 -16.34 25.20
N GLU A 24 13.72 -17.45 25.78
CA GLU A 24 13.90 -17.59 27.22
C GLU A 24 14.94 -16.56 27.73
N ILE A 25 14.71 -16.03 28.92
CA ILE A 25 15.62 -15.07 29.55
C ILE A 25 17.02 -15.69 29.65
N GLY A 26 18.04 -14.92 29.24
CA GLY A 26 19.43 -15.36 29.24
C GLY A 26 19.90 -16.10 27.95
N LYS A 27 19.00 -16.44 27.03
CA LYS A 27 19.39 -17.06 25.75
C LYS A 27 19.42 -16.04 24.60
N ARG A 28 20.53 -15.99 23.85
CA ARG A 28 20.69 -15.12 22.69
C ARG A 28 19.75 -15.59 21.57
N LEU A 29 19.01 -14.66 20.98
CA LEU A 29 18.12 -14.93 19.83
C LEU A 29 18.98 -15.04 18.58
N ASN A 30 19.38 -16.27 18.23
CA ASN A 30 20.09 -16.53 16.98
C ASN A 30 19.07 -16.83 15.90
N LYS A 31 19.00 -16.02 14.88
CA LYS A 31 18.24 -16.32 13.65
C LYS A 31 19.26 -16.74 12.59
N ILE A 32 19.18 -17.97 12.16
CA ILE A 32 19.98 -18.49 11.05
C ILE A 32 19.26 -18.01 9.78
N THR A 33 19.87 -17.07 9.07
CA THR A 33 19.44 -16.73 7.70
C THR A 33 19.97 -17.81 6.78
N ILE A 34 19.06 -18.63 6.25
CA ILE A 34 19.38 -19.57 5.18
C ILE A 34 19.54 -18.73 3.92
N ASP A 35 20.73 -18.74 3.34
CA ASP A 35 21.17 -18.10 2.10
C ASP A 35 21.50 -16.60 2.10
N ASN A 36 22.66 -16.33 1.49
CA ASN A 36 23.12 -15.03 1.06
C ASN A 36 22.32 -14.40 -0.10
N LYS A 37 21.17 -14.96 -0.47
CA LYS A 37 20.26 -14.37 -1.48
C LYS A 37 19.39 -13.32 -0.82
N VAL A 38 20.03 -12.23 -0.53
CA VAL A 38 19.48 -11.07 0.14
C VAL A 38 18.44 -10.38 -0.75
N PHE A 39 17.19 -10.33 -0.27
CA PHE A 39 16.22 -9.26 -0.54
C PHE A 39 15.89 -8.96 -2.01
N VAL A 40 15.48 -9.98 -2.78
CA VAL A 40 14.81 -9.69 -4.05
C VAL A 40 13.53 -8.92 -3.74
N LYS A 41 13.42 -7.70 -4.26
CA LYS A 41 12.27 -6.84 -4.11
C LYS A 41 11.32 -7.04 -5.29
N TYR A 42 10.06 -7.20 -4.97
CA TYR A 42 8.96 -7.28 -5.92
C TYR A 42 8.06 -6.07 -5.75
N THR A 43 7.45 -5.60 -6.83
CA THR A 43 6.48 -4.49 -6.80
C THR A 43 5.08 -5.05 -6.77
N LEU A 44 4.35 -4.76 -5.70
CA LEU A 44 2.94 -5.10 -5.55
C LEU A 44 2.10 -3.85 -5.84
N ILE A 45 1.24 -3.93 -6.86
CA ILE A 45 0.19 -2.93 -7.10
C ILE A 45 -1.13 -3.52 -6.60
N MET A 46 -1.92 -2.72 -5.91
CA MET A 46 -3.20 -3.17 -5.34
C MET A 46 -4.25 -2.07 -5.40
N ALA A 47 -5.51 -2.47 -5.59
CA ALA A 47 -6.67 -1.59 -5.53
C ALA A 47 -7.67 -2.11 -4.51
N ILE A 48 -8.18 -1.21 -3.67
CA ILE A 48 -9.16 -1.53 -2.62
C ILE A 48 -10.35 -0.59 -2.62
N THR A 49 -11.45 -1.09 -2.07
CA THR A 49 -12.61 -0.31 -1.67
C THR A 49 -12.89 -0.51 -0.18
N ASN A 50 -13.88 0.19 0.35
CA ASN A 50 -14.38 -0.07 1.70
C ASN A 50 -15.01 -1.47 1.89
N LYS A 51 -15.22 -2.22 0.79
CA LYS A 51 -15.78 -3.58 0.79
C LYS A 51 -14.72 -4.67 0.62
N GLY A 52 -13.44 -4.30 0.44
CA GLY A 52 -12.34 -5.27 0.29
C GLY A 52 -11.39 -4.93 -0.84
N VAL A 53 -10.52 -5.89 -1.13
CA VAL A 53 -9.58 -5.82 -2.25
C VAL A 53 -10.33 -6.04 -3.56
N LEU A 54 -10.12 -5.15 -4.54
CA LEU A 54 -10.67 -5.29 -5.89
C LEU A 54 -9.79 -6.20 -6.74
N ASP A 55 -8.50 -5.89 -6.75
CA ASP A 55 -7.50 -6.63 -7.52
C ASP A 55 -6.10 -6.31 -7.01
N TRP A 56 -5.13 -7.16 -7.38
CA TRP A 56 -3.72 -6.94 -7.14
C TRP A 56 -2.86 -7.67 -8.16
N ILE A 57 -1.65 -7.17 -8.38
CA ILE A 57 -0.64 -7.79 -9.22
C ILE A 57 0.73 -7.65 -8.58
N LEU A 58 1.55 -8.69 -8.70
CA LEU A 58 2.92 -8.72 -8.22
C LEU A 58 3.86 -8.83 -9.42
N TYR A 59 4.76 -7.87 -9.59
CA TYR A 59 5.80 -7.85 -10.62
C TYR A 59 7.13 -8.34 -10.07
N GLU A 60 7.77 -9.25 -10.80
CA GLU A 60 9.06 -9.82 -10.41
C GLU A 60 10.22 -8.84 -10.55
N LYS A 61 10.18 -8.01 -11.58
CA LYS A 61 11.26 -7.07 -11.92
C LYS A 61 10.70 -5.71 -12.30
N GLY A 62 11.47 -4.68 -11.98
CA GLY A 62 11.13 -3.30 -12.31
C GLY A 62 10.11 -2.68 -11.39
N GLY A 63 10.07 -1.35 -11.39
CA GLY A 63 9.06 -0.56 -10.70
C GLY A 63 7.74 -0.52 -11.46
N SER A 64 6.78 0.22 -10.92
CA SER A 64 5.57 0.61 -11.62
C SER A 64 5.89 1.76 -12.57
N ASP A 65 5.53 1.60 -13.85
CA ASP A 65 5.46 2.66 -14.83
C ASP A 65 4.01 2.91 -15.24
N HIS A 66 3.76 3.95 -16.02
CA HIS A 66 2.42 4.31 -16.45
C HIS A 66 1.74 3.23 -17.31
N CYS A 67 2.50 2.44 -18.10
CA CYS A 67 1.96 1.38 -18.94
C CYS A 67 1.43 0.24 -18.06
N ARG A 68 2.24 -0.27 -17.12
CA ARG A 68 1.84 -1.30 -16.15
C ARG A 68 0.67 -0.84 -15.30
N PHE A 69 0.68 0.43 -14.91
CA PHE A 69 -0.40 1.00 -14.12
C PHE A 69 -1.72 1.04 -14.90
N ILE A 70 -1.71 1.45 -16.17
CA ILE A 70 -2.89 1.42 -17.06
C ILE A 70 -3.37 -0.03 -17.27
N GLU A 71 -2.47 -0.99 -17.50
CA GLU A 71 -2.84 -2.41 -17.59
C GLU A 71 -3.54 -2.91 -16.33
N PHE A 72 -3.04 -2.51 -15.17
CA PHE A 72 -3.68 -2.84 -13.92
C PHE A 72 -5.07 -2.19 -13.79
N LEU A 73 -5.22 -0.92 -14.14
CA LEU A 73 -6.51 -0.22 -14.13
C LEU A 73 -7.53 -0.90 -15.05
N LYS A 74 -7.11 -1.36 -16.23
CA LYS A 74 -7.97 -2.09 -17.19
C LYS A 74 -8.62 -3.32 -16.57
N ARG A 75 -7.95 -4.02 -15.66
CA ARG A 75 -8.45 -5.27 -15.07
C ARG A 75 -9.74 -5.09 -14.26
N PHE A 76 -9.98 -3.93 -13.69
CA PHE A 76 -11.15 -3.72 -12.84
C PHE A 76 -11.98 -2.47 -13.14
N LEU A 77 -11.49 -1.47 -13.90
CA LEU A 77 -12.27 -0.27 -14.23
C LEU A 77 -13.25 -0.46 -15.38
N VAL A 78 -13.01 -1.40 -16.29
CA VAL A 78 -13.84 -1.62 -17.51
C VAL A 78 -15.33 -1.69 -17.21
N ASN A 79 -15.71 -2.39 -16.14
CA ASN A 79 -17.11 -2.58 -15.75
C ASN A 79 -17.53 -1.70 -14.56
N ARG A 80 -16.75 -0.66 -14.23
CA ARG A 80 -17.04 0.25 -13.11
C ARG A 80 -17.06 1.68 -13.61
N LYS A 81 -18.17 2.36 -13.36
CA LYS A 81 -18.37 3.78 -13.72
C LYS A 81 -18.71 4.59 -12.48
N LYS A 82 -18.52 5.90 -12.57
CA LYS A 82 -18.82 6.86 -11.49
C LYS A 82 -18.06 6.57 -10.19
N LYS A 83 -16.80 6.09 -10.31
CA LYS A 83 -15.91 5.85 -9.18
C LYS A 83 -14.88 6.95 -9.10
N LEU A 84 -14.44 7.28 -7.90
CA LEU A 84 -13.32 8.16 -7.63
C LEU A 84 -12.07 7.32 -7.35
N VAL A 85 -11.09 7.38 -8.23
CA VAL A 85 -9.80 6.71 -8.07
C VAL A 85 -8.87 7.61 -7.26
N LEU A 86 -8.57 7.20 -6.04
CA LEU A 86 -7.69 7.90 -5.12
C LEU A 86 -6.28 7.34 -5.23
N MET A 87 -5.31 8.19 -5.56
CA MET A 87 -3.90 7.84 -5.80
C MET A 87 -2.97 8.84 -5.12
N ASP A 88 -1.72 8.45 -4.88
CA ASP A 88 -0.67 9.38 -4.49
C ASP A 88 -0.16 10.21 -5.68
N ASN A 89 0.88 11.03 -5.44
CA ASN A 89 1.48 11.91 -6.45
C ASN A 89 2.72 11.27 -7.13
N ALA A 90 2.83 9.95 -7.21
CA ALA A 90 3.91 9.30 -7.95
C ALA A 90 3.92 9.73 -9.42
N SER A 91 5.09 9.74 -10.05
CA SER A 91 5.26 10.19 -11.44
C SER A 91 4.41 9.39 -12.42
N CYS A 92 4.30 8.07 -12.21
CA CYS A 92 3.44 7.20 -13.00
C CYS A 92 1.96 7.57 -12.89
N HIS A 93 1.46 7.93 -11.70
CA HIS A 93 0.05 8.30 -11.47
C HIS A 93 -0.28 9.68 -12.05
N ARG A 94 0.69 10.60 -12.10
CA ARG A 94 0.51 11.93 -12.69
C ARG A 94 0.57 11.94 -14.21
N ASN A 95 0.94 10.83 -14.84
CA ASN A 95 1.03 10.74 -16.30
C ASN A 95 -0.33 11.00 -16.95
N GLN A 96 -0.33 11.80 -18.03
CA GLN A 96 -1.56 12.20 -18.70
C GLN A 96 -2.32 11.02 -19.30
N LEU A 97 -1.63 9.96 -19.76
CA LEU A 97 -2.26 8.76 -20.29
C LEU A 97 -3.08 8.03 -19.22
N VAL A 98 -2.57 7.96 -17.98
CA VAL A 98 -3.29 7.37 -16.84
C VAL A 98 -4.56 8.16 -16.55
N LYS A 99 -4.45 9.48 -16.45
CA LYS A 99 -5.60 10.37 -16.19
C LYS A 99 -6.66 10.25 -17.29
N ASN A 100 -6.23 10.30 -18.54
CA ASN A 100 -7.12 10.16 -19.70
C ASN A 100 -7.84 8.80 -19.68
N TYR A 101 -7.12 7.71 -19.37
CA TYR A 101 -7.74 6.39 -19.27
C TYR A 101 -8.83 6.33 -18.19
N ILE A 102 -8.58 6.89 -17.00
CA ILE A 102 -9.57 6.89 -15.91
C ILE A 102 -10.83 7.67 -16.35
N ILE A 103 -10.67 8.87 -16.93
CA ILE A 103 -11.79 9.69 -17.39
C ILE A 103 -12.56 8.99 -18.52
N GLN A 104 -11.87 8.45 -19.53
CA GLN A 104 -12.49 7.73 -20.64
C GLN A 104 -13.24 6.47 -20.19
N SER A 105 -12.83 5.85 -19.09
CA SER A 105 -13.55 4.73 -18.48
C SER A 105 -14.81 5.14 -17.72
N GLY A 106 -15.15 6.45 -17.69
CA GLY A 106 -16.31 7.00 -16.98
C GLY A 106 -16.14 7.13 -15.48
N ASN A 107 -14.89 7.33 -15.04
CA ASN A 107 -14.49 7.48 -13.65
C ASN A 107 -13.74 8.80 -13.46
N ASP A 108 -13.60 9.25 -12.21
CA ASP A 108 -12.82 10.41 -11.82
C ASP A 108 -11.57 9.99 -11.03
N TYR A 109 -10.61 10.89 -10.90
CA TYR A 109 -9.42 10.67 -10.09
C TYR A 109 -9.16 11.81 -9.12
N LEU A 110 -8.51 11.50 -8.02
CA LEU A 110 -8.04 12.46 -7.02
C LEU A 110 -6.64 12.08 -6.57
N HIS A 111 -5.71 13.03 -6.65
CA HIS A 111 -4.39 12.86 -6.07
C HIS A 111 -4.39 13.32 -4.61
N ILE A 112 -3.81 12.50 -3.74
CA ILE A 112 -3.62 12.84 -2.33
C ILE A 112 -2.60 13.97 -2.22
N LEU A 113 -2.80 14.85 -1.24
CA LEU A 113 -1.85 15.93 -0.96
C LEU A 113 -0.44 15.37 -0.71
N PRO A 114 0.61 16.02 -1.24
CA PRO A 114 1.98 15.62 -0.98
C PRO A 114 2.25 15.45 0.52
N TYR A 115 3.03 14.44 0.88
CA TYR A 115 3.39 14.08 2.27
C TYR A 115 2.21 13.69 3.18
N CYS A 116 1.01 13.49 2.63
CA CYS A 116 -0.19 13.10 3.37
C CYS A 116 -0.60 11.64 3.09
N HIS A 117 0.36 10.72 3.01
CA HIS A 117 0.12 9.28 2.75
C HIS A 117 -0.91 8.66 3.72
N TYR A 118 -1.04 9.20 4.94
CA TYR A 118 -2.04 8.75 5.92
C TYR A 118 -3.49 8.96 5.44
N LEU A 119 -3.72 9.82 4.42
CA LEU A 119 -5.01 9.98 3.76
C LEU A 119 -5.31 8.88 2.73
N ASN A 120 -4.32 8.03 2.41
CA ASN A 120 -4.52 6.90 1.53
C ASN A 120 -4.95 5.66 2.34
N PRO A 121 -6.21 5.18 2.22
CA PRO A 121 -6.67 4.00 2.95
C PRO A 121 -5.82 2.76 2.74
N ILE A 122 -5.27 2.56 1.53
CA ILE A 122 -4.48 1.39 1.15
C ILE A 122 -3.18 1.27 1.93
N GLU A 123 -2.61 2.37 2.40
CA GLU A 123 -1.39 2.34 3.22
C GLU A 123 -1.58 1.57 4.53
N LYS A 124 -2.77 1.64 5.11
CA LYS A 124 -3.12 0.86 6.30
C LYS A 124 -3.22 -0.62 6.00
N LEU A 125 -3.77 -0.95 4.82
CA LEU A 125 -3.78 -2.33 4.34
C LEU A 125 -2.36 -2.83 4.14
N PHE A 126 -1.48 -2.08 3.47
CA PHE A 126 -0.09 -2.49 3.23
C PHE A 126 0.67 -2.74 4.54
N ASN A 127 0.45 -1.92 5.55
CA ASN A 127 1.05 -2.13 6.87
C ASN A 127 0.59 -3.45 7.50
N GLN A 128 -0.71 -3.75 7.45
CA GLN A 128 -1.26 -4.99 7.98
C GLN A 128 -0.83 -6.21 7.15
N LEU A 129 -0.85 -6.09 5.82
CA LEU A 129 -0.40 -7.12 4.89
C LEU A 129 1.06 -7.50 5.17
N LYS A 130 1.95 -6.51 5.22
CA LYS A 130 3.37 -6.73 5.54
C LYS A 130 3.58 -7.36 6.92
N HIS A 131 2.74 -7.04 7.90
CA HIS A 131 2.79 -7.68 9.21
C HIS A 131 2.47 -9.18 9.12
N TYR A 132 1.44 -9.57 8.37
CA TYR A 132 1.11 -10.99 8.16
C TYR A 132 2.18 -11.72 7.35
N MET A 133 2.67 -11.11 6.27
CA MET A 133 3.74 -11.68 5.46
C MET A 133 5.04 -11.89 6.24
N LYS A 134 5.36 -10.98 7.18
CA LYS A 134 6.52 -11.18 8.08
C LYS A 134 6.39 -12.40 8.97
N LYS A 135 5.17 -12.81 9.33
CA LYS A 135 4.92 -14.03 10.10
C LYS A 135 5.03 -15.29 9.23
N ASP A 136 4.61 -15.19 7.97
CA ASP A 136 4.66 -16.31 7.02
C ASP A 136 6.07 -16.54 6.48
N GLU A 137 6.97 -15.55 6.54
CA GLU A 137 8.36 -15.59 6.05
C GLU A 137 8.50 -16.21 4.64
N PRO A 138 7.82 -15.71 3.60
CA PRO A 138 7.82 -16.33 2.28
C PRO A 138 9.20 -16.28 1.64
N MET A 139 9.71 -17.42 1.19
CA MET A 139 11.06 -17.59 0.65
C MET A 139 11.11 -17.72 -0.88
N SER A 140 9.99 -17.53 -1.58
CA SER A 140 9.93 -17.53 -3.05
C SER A 140 8.82 -16.63 -3.57
N TYR A 141 8.89 -16.27 -4.86
CA TYR A 141 7.86 -15.49 -5.53
C TYR A 141 6.45 -16.08 -5.39
N ASN A 142 6.34 -17.41 -5.59
CA ASN A 142 5.05 -18.08 -5.44
C ASN A 142 4.55 -18.07 -3.99
N LEU A 143 5.44 -18.26 -3.01
CA LEU A 143 5.08 -18.20 -1.60
C LEU A 143 4.66 -16.78 -1.19
N ILE A 144 5.25 -15.72 -1.80
CA ILE A 144 4.77 -14.35 -1.61
C ILE A 144 3.32 -14.20 -2.08
N LYS A 145 2.97 -14.70 -3.28
CA LYS A 145 1.58 -14.69 -3.77
C LYS A 145 0.62 -15.43 -2.83
N VAL A 146 1.02 -16.61 -2.36
CA VAL A 146 0.23 -17.40 -1.39
C VAL A 146 0.04 -16.60 -0.09
N SER A 147 1.10 -15.99 0.44
CA SER A 147 1.05 -15.20 1.66
C SER A 147 0.18 -13.93 1.50
N ILE A 148 0.23 -13.25 0.34
CA ILE A 148 -0.67 -12.12 0.03
C ILE A 148 -2.13 -12.58 0.08
N ASN A 149 -2.47 -13.65 -0.64
CA ASN A 149 -3.84 -14.17 -0.68
C ASN A 149 -4.35 -14.59 0.71
N LYS A 150 -3.53 -15.30 1.48
CA LYS A 150 -3.82 -15.70 2.86
C LYS A 150 -4.04 -14.49 3.76
N SER A 151 -3.17 -13.48 3.64
CA SER A 151 -3.26 -12.24 4.41
C SER A 151 -4.54 -11.49 4.11
N ILE A 152 -4.92 -11.36 2.83
CA ILE A 152 -6.17 -10.70 2.41
C ILE A 152 -7.38 -11.42 3.00
N LYS A 153 -7.42 -12.76 2.96
CA LYS A 153 -8.51 -13.57 3.52
C LYS A 153 -8.67 -13.40 5.04
N ASN A 154 -7.57 -13.15 5.75
CA ASN A 154 -7.57 -12.94 7.19
C ASN A 154 -8.08 -11.55 7.63
N ILE A 155 -8.22 -10.60 6.69
CA ILE A 155 -8.69 -9.25 6.98
C ILE A 155 -10.22 -9.22 6.91
N LYS A 156 -10.86 -8.89 8.02
CA LYS A 156 -12.33 -8.78 8.09
C LYS A 156 -12.83 -7.59 7.25
N LEU A 157 -14.01 -7.72 6.63
CA LEU A 157 -14.62 -6.66 5.81
C LEU A 157 -14.74 -5.33 6.58
N LYS A 158 -15.15 -5.37 7.83
CA LYS A 158 -15.25 -4.18 8.70
C LYS A 158 -13.91 -3.43 8.83
N THR A 159 -12.77 -4.11 8.68
CA THR A 159 -11.45 -3.48 8.73
C THR A 159 -11.23 -2.56 7.53
N PHE A 160 -11.69 -2.95 6.34
CA PHE A 160 -11.63 -2.10 5.15
C PHE A 160 -12.46 -0.83 5.33
N GLU A 161 -13.67 -0.92 5.88
CA GLU A 161 -14.45 0.27 6.22
C GLU A 161 -13.69 1.20 7.17
N ASN A 162 -13.01 0.64 8.18
CA ASN A 162 -12.24 1.41 9.16
C ASN A 162 -11.03 2.10 8.51
N TYR A 163 -10.37 1.47 7.51
CA TYR A 163 -9.30 2.11 6.77
C TYR A 163 -9.80 3.39 6.08
N PHE A 164 -10.93 3.30 5.37
CA PHE A 164 -11.53 4.44 4.68
C PHE A 164 -12.03 5.50 5.66
N LYS A 165 -12.76 5.13 6.70
CA LYS A 165 -13.23 6.06 7.74
C LYS A 165 -12.06 6.82 8.37
N SER A 166 -11.04 6.12 8.83
CA SER A 166 -9.90 6.72 9.53
C SER A 166 -8.95 7.51 8.63
N SER A 167 -9.01 7.36 7.31
CA SER A 167 -8.23 8.14 6.36
C SER A 167 -8.99 9.35 5.83
N LEU A 168 -10.29 9.23 5.57
CA LEU A 168 -11.07 10.22 4.85
C LEU A 168 -12.01 11.04 5.75
N ILE A 169 -12.40 10.50 6.92
CA ILE A 169 -13.25 11.22 7.90
C ILE A 169 -12.37 11.63 9.08
N LYS A 170 -11.52 12.61 8.86
CA LYS A 170 -10.76 13.26 9.93
C LYS A 170 -11.38 14.61 10.25
N THR A 171 -11.46 14.93 11.53
CA THR A 171 -11.83 16.26 12.00
C THR A 171 -10.74 17.26 11.61
N LYS A 172 -11.11 18.57 11.53
CA LYS A 172 -10.12 19.65 11.30
C LYS A 172 -8.96 19.57 12.30
N ASP A 173 -9.25 19.23 13.54
CA ASP A 173 -8.25 19.11 14.60
C ASP A 173 -7.25 17.97 14.37
N ASP A 174 -7.71 16.84 13.84
CA ASP A 174 -6.82 15.72 13.47
C ASP A 174 -5.89 16.10 12.30
N ILE A 175 -6.38 16.91 11.37
CA ILE A 175 -5.58 17.42 10.25
C ILE A 175 -4.50 18.39 10.77
N ILE A 176 -4.86 19.27 11.68
CA ILE A 176 -3.94 20.25 12.29
C ILE A 176 -2.87 19.51 13.12
N LYS A 177 -3.25 18.60 14.00
CA LYS A 177 -2.32 17.79 14.80
C LYS A 177 -1.32 17.00 13.96
N ASN A 178 -1.76 16.46 12.81
CA ASN A 178 -0.86 15.74 11.91
C ASN A 178 0.06 16.69 11.12
N LYS A 179 -0.40 17.87 10.72
CA LYS A 179 0.48 18.88 10.07
C LYS A 179 1.62 19.31 11.00
N THR A 180 1.33 19.59 12.28
CA THR A 180 2.36 19.99 13.25
C THR A 180 3.39 18.89 13.53
N LYS A 181 3.02 17.63 13.41
CA LYS A 181 3.95 16.50 13.61
C LYS A 181 4.99 16.37 12.48
N TYR A 182 4.71 16.88 11.29
CA TYR A 182 5.57 16.78 10.10
C TYR A 182 6.30 18.09 9.76
N ILE A 183 6.02 19.19 10.46
CA ILE A 183 6.82 20.41 10.35
C ILE A 183 8.12 20.17 11.13
N LYS A 184 9.20 19.85 10.42
CA LYS A 184 10.54 19.84 11.01
C LYS A 184 10.80 21.22 11.62
N LYS A 185 11.08 21.29 12.94
CA LYS A 185 11.54 22.52 13.56
C LYS A 185 12.74 23.03 12.74
N PRO A 186 12.78 24.30 12.35
CA PRO A 186 13.94 24.84 11.66
C PRO A 186 15.16 24.61 12.53
N LYS A 187 16.27 24.11 11.93
CA LYS A 187 17.56 24.02 12.61
C LYS A 187 18.01 25.44 12.86
N ILE A 188 17.97 25.89 14.11
CA ILE A 188 18.60 27.14 14.52
C ILE A 188 20.10 26.87 14.51
N TYR A 189 20.78 27.32 13.47
CA TYR A 189 22.23 27.41 13.48
C TYR A 189 22.59 28.55 14.43
N LYS A 190 23.11 28.22 15.60
CA LYS A 190 23.75 29.22 16.46
C LYS A 190 25.03 29.65 15.74
N SER A 191 25.10 30.94 15.38
CA SER A 191 26.32 31.66 14.97
C SER A 191 27.31 31.68 16.09
#